data_8d8ea38ea737082a8fdfb72b50ef318d
#
_entry.id   8d8ea38ea737082a8fdfb72b50ef318d
#
_cell.length_a   1.000
_cell.length_b   1.000
_cell.length_c   1.000
_cell.angle_alpha   90.00
_cell.angle_beta   90.00
_cell.angle_gamma   90.00
#
_symmetry.space_group_name_H-M   'P 1'
#
loop_
_entity.id
_entity.type
_entity.pdbx_description
1 polymer ?
#
loop_
_entity_poly.entity_id
_entity_poly.type
_entity_poly.pdbx_seq_one_letter_code
_entity_poly.pdbx_strand_id
1 'polypeptide(L)'
;MRILCLDIPAPGATLEHYAPHLTAEALHAWGLYKSGFIRDIYFRQDRPGVAIFLECDTVEEANNVMAEFPLAKAGLLTFECIPLGSFISWENLFSS
;
A
#
# COMPACT_ATOMS: atom_id res chain seq x y z
N MET A 1 6.59 7.71 9.97
CA MET A 1 7.35 7.26 8.79
C MET A 1 6.40 7.06 7.62
N ARG A 2 6.73 7.65 6.49
CA ARG A 2 5.96 7.45 5.26
C ARG A 2 6.40 6.15 4.59
N ILE A 3 5.43 5.32 4.20
CA ILE A 3 5.72 4.03 3.56
C ILE A 3 4.87 3.91 2.30
N LEU A 4 5.52 3.53 1.19
CA LEU A 4 4.84 3.25 -0.07
C LEU A 4 4.61 1.74 -0.17
N CYS A 5 3.35 1.34 -0.33
CA CYS A 5 3.00 -0.07 -0.53
C CYS A 5 2.52 -0.29 -1.95
N LEU A 6 3.15 -1.25 -2.62
CA LEU A 6 2.82 -1.66 -3.98
C LEU A 6 2.33 -3.10 -3.95
N ASP A 7 1.25 -3.38 -4.66
CA ASP A 7 0.72 -4.74 -4.73
C ASP A 7 1.58 -5.63 -5.63
N ILE A 8 1.69 -6.89 -5.21
CA ILE A 8 2.35 -7.95 -5.97
C ILE A 8 1.32 -9.06 -6.18
N PRO A 9 0.71 -9.16 -7.37
CA PRO A 9 -0.27 -10.21 -7.64
C PRO A 9 0.34 -11.60 -7.50
N ALA A 10 -0.43 -12.55 -6.97
CA ALA A 10 -0.01 -13.94 -6.93
C ALA A 10 0.06 -14.49 -8.35
N PRO A 11 0.96 -15.46 -8.63
CA PRO A 11 1.01 -16.10 -9.95
C PRO A 11 -0.35 -16.68 -10.33
N GLY A 12 -0.82 -16.32 -11.53
CA GLY A 12 -2.10 -16.79 -12.05
C GLY A 12 -3.34 -16.08 -11.51
N ALA A 13 -3.18 -15.10 -10.62
CA ALA A 13 -4.32 -14.30 -10.15
C ALA A 13 -4.83 -13.39 -11.26
N THR A 14 -6.15 -13.31 -11.38
CA THR A 14 -6.82 -12.51 -12.41
C THR A 14 -7.82 -11.56 -11.77
N LEU A 15 -8.31 -10.59 -12.54
CA LEU A 15 -9.36 -9.68 -12.08
C LEU A 15 -10.64 -10.45 -11.70
N GLU A 16 -10.89 -11.57 -12.37
CA GLU A 16 -12.03 -12.43 -12.05
C GLU A 16 -11.90 -13.04 -10.66
N HIS A 17 -10.69 -13.42 -10.25
CA HIS A 17 -10.43 -13.89 -8.89
C HIS A 17 -10.62 -12.77 -7.86
N TYR A 18 -10.31 -11.54 -8.24
CA TYR A 18 -10.42 -10.37 -7.34
C TYR A 18 -11.88 -9.95 -7.13
N ALA A 19 -12.73 -10.13 -8.14
CA ALA A 19 -14.08 -9.57 -8.16
C ALA A 19 -14.90 -9.83 -6.89
N PRO A 20 -14.92 -11.05 -6.30
CA PRO A 20 -15.70 -11.29 -5.08
C PRO A 20 -15.23 -10.50 -3.86
N HIS A 21 -14.02 -9.96 -3.90
CA HIS A 21 -13.38 -9.30 -2.75
C HIS A 21 -13.35 -7.78 -2.86
N LEU A 22 -13.72 -7.20 -4.01
CA LEU A 22 -13.48 -5.78 -4.28
C LEU A 22 -14.25 -4.84 -3.35
N THR A 23 -15.49 -5.16 -3.00
CA THR A 23 -16.25 -4.31 -2.08
C THR A 23 -15.64 -4.33 -0.68
N ALA A 24 -15.29 -5.52 -0.18
CA ALA A 24 -14.65 -5.66 1.12
C ALA A 24 -13.26 -4.98 1.13
N GLU A 25 -12.53 -5.08 0.04
CA GLU A 25 -11.24 -4.43 -0.13
C GLU A 25 -11.37 -2.90 -0.02
N ALA A 26 -12.35 -2.33 -0.73
CA ALA A 26 -12.61 -0.89 -0.69
C ALA A 26 -13.03 -0.41 0.69
N LEU A 27 -13.89 -1.18 1.38
CA LEU A 27 -14.30 -0.85 2.75
C LEU A 27 -13.14 -0.88 3.72
N HIS A 28 -12.25 -1.85 3.59
CA HIS A 28 -11.06 -1.98 4.43
C HIS A 28 -10.13 -0.77 4.22
N ALA A 29 -9.89 -0.40 2.96
CA ALA A 29 -9.08 0.76 2.63
C ALA A 29 -9.70 2.05 3.16
N TRP A 30 -11.02 2.19 3.04
CA TRP A 30 -11.73 3.37 3.55
C TRP A 30 -11.56 3.53 5.07
N GLY A 31 -11.67 2.43 5.81
CA GLY A 31 -11.47 2.45 7.27
C GLY A 31 -10.06 2.91 7.64
N LEU A 32 -9.05 2.43 6.94
CA LEU A 32 -7.67 2.83 7.17
C LEU A 32 -7.42 4.29 6.76
N TYR A 33 -8.10 4.75 5.72
CA TYR A 33 -8.02 6.16 5.31
C TYR A 33 -8.64 7.07 6.39
N LYS A 34 -9.80 6.73 6.89
CA LYS A 34 -10.46 7.51 7.94
C LYS A 34 -9.65 7.55 9.23
N SER A 35 -8.93 6.49 9.55
CA SER A 35 -8.09 6.45 10.76
C SER A 35 -6.78 7.22 10.60
N GLY A 36 -6.45 7.66 9.38
CA GLY A 36 -5.21 8.36 9.09
C GLY A 36 -4.03 7.43 8.77
N PHE A 37 -4.23 6.12 8.82
CA PHE A 37 -3.16 5.17 8.48
C PHE A 37 -2.83 5.22 6.99
N ILE A 38 -3.85 5.24 6.12
CA ILE A 38 -3.66 5.50 4.70
C ILE A 38 -3.72 7.01 4.47
N ARG A 39 -2.68 7.57 3.85
CA ARG A 39 -2.62 8.99 3.51
C ARG A 39 -3.06 9.26 2.08
N ASP A 40 -2.65 8.40 1.14
CA ASP A 40 -3.03 8.47 -0.26
C ASP A 40 -3.17 7.06 -0.81
N ILE A 41 -4.05 6.90 -1.78
CA ILE A 41 -4.25 5.63 -2.47
C ILE A 41 -4.60 5.91 -3.93
N TYR A 42 -3.95 5.19 -4.84
CA TYR A 42 -4.10 5.39 -6.27
C TYR A 42 -4.21 4.05 -6.99
N PHE A 43 -4.99 4.00 -8.08
CA PHE A 43 -4.85 2.93 -9.05
C PHE A 43 -3.60 3.18 -9.89
N ARG A 44 -2.85 2.14 -10.14
CA ARG A 44 -1.72 2.21 -11.07
C ARG A 44 -2.25 2.36 -12.50
N GLN A 45 -1.52 3.11 -13.31
CA GLN A 45 -1.86 3.32 -14.71
C GLN A 45 -0.97 2.52 -15.66
N ASP A 46 0.07 1.87 -15.14
CA ASP A 46 0.99 1.03 -15.91
C ASP A 46 0.51 -0.42 -15.98
N ARG A 47 -0.27 -0.86 -14.98
CA ARG A 47 -0.92 -2.18 -14.92
C ARG A 47 -2.03 -2.13 -13.89
N PRO A 48 -2.98 -3.11 -13.91
CA PRO A 48 -3.95 -3.21 -12.81
C PRO A 48 -3.24 -3.39 -11.47
N GLY A 49 -3.58 -2.57 -10.51
CA GLY A 49 -2.95 -2.58 -9.19
C GLY A 49 -3.07 -1.25 -8.48
N VAL A 50 -2.49 -1.17 -7.30
CA VAL A 50 -2.58 0.02 -6.44
C VAL A 50 -1.22 0.46 -5.93
N ALA A 51 -1.13 1.76 -5.63
CA ALA A 51 -0.04 2.35 -4.90
C ALA A 51 -0.64 3.05 -3.69
N ILE A 52 -0.23 2.66 -2.49
CA ILE A 52 -0.81 3.13 -1.24
C ILE A 52 0.29 3.76 -0.39
N PHE A 53 0.07 5.01 0.04
CA PHE A 53 0.97 5.69 0.96
C PHE A 53 0.43 5.59 2.37
N LEU A 54 1.25 5.07 3.28
CA LEU A 54 0.91 4.92 4.69
C LEU A 54 1.72 5.87 5.54
N GLU A 55 1.17 6.18 6.72
CA GLU A 55 1.91 6.84 7.79
C GLU A 55 1.83 5.94 9.02
N CYS A 56 2.96 5.37 9.43
CA CYS A 56 3.07 4.52 10.61
C CYS A 56 4.50 4.51 11.13
N ASP A 57 4.72 3.84 12.26
CA ASP A 57 6.01 3.95 12.96
C ASP A 57 7.09 3.05 12.38
N THR A 58 6.71 1.88 11.84
CA THR A 58 7.68 0.89 11.36
C THR A 58 7.19 0.19 10.11
N VAL A 59 8.14 -0.36 9.33
CA VAL A 59 7.82 -1.20 8.18
C VAL A 59 7.10 -2.48 8.62
N GLU A 60 7.46 -3.03 9.78
CA GLU A 60 6.82 -4.21 10.32
C GLU A 60 5.33 -3.98 10.55
N GLU A 61 4.98 -2.83 11.15
CA GLU A 61 3.59 -2.45 11.33
C GLU A 61 2.86 -2.35 9.99
N ALA A 62 3.49 -1.73 8.99
CA ALA A 62 2.93 -1.62 7.65
C ALA A 62 2.66 -3.01 7.06
N ASN A 63 3.63 -3.91 7.14
CA ASN A 63 3.47 -5.28 6.64
C ASN A 63 2.29 -5.99 7.30
N ASN A 64 2.17 -5.86 8.62
CA ASN A 64 1.10 -6.51 9.38
C ASN A 64 -0.27 -5.96 8.98
N VAL A 65 -0.40 -4.65 8.85
CA VAL A 65 -1.67 -4.03 8.47
C VAL A 65 -2.05 -4.38 7.03
N MET A 66 -1.09 -4.33 6.11
CA MET A 66 -1.36 -4.64 4.70
C MET A 66 -1.73 -6.10 4.48
N ALA A 67 -1.21 -7.01 5.31
CA ALA A 67 -1.57 -8.43 5.25
C ALA A 67 -3.03 -8.70 5.62
N GLU A 68 -3.71 -7.75 6.26
CA GLU A 68 -5.12 -7.89 6.64
C GLU A 68 -6.10 -7.48 5.55
N PHE A 69 -5.63 -6.94 4.42
CA PHE A 69 -6.51 -6.67 3.29
C PHE A 69 -7.16 -7.96 2.78
N PRO A 70 -8.45 -7.93 2.43
CA PRO A 70 -9.16 -9.14 1.96
C PRO A 70 -8.45 -9.88 0.82
N LEU A 71 -7.92 -9.16 -0.18
CA LEU A 71 -7.19 -9.79 -1.27
C LEU A 71 -5.90 -10.47 -0.80
N ALA A 72 -5.22 -9.88 0.17
CA ALA A 72 -4.02 -10.48 0.76
C ALA A 72 -4.38 -11.74 1.57
N LYS A 73 -5.44 -11.68 2.37
CA LYS A 73 -5.92 -12.82 3.16
C LYS A 73 -6.39 -13.97 2.27
N ALA A 74 -6.93 -13.66 1.10
CA ALA A 74 -7.34 -14.65 0.12
C ALA A 74 -6.16 -15.26 -0.65
N GLY A 75 -4.94 -14.77 -0.43
CA GLY A 75 -3.75 -15.27 -1.11
C GLY A 75 -3.62 -14.81 -2.56
N LEU A 76 -4.37 -13.76 -2.95
CA LEU A 76 -4.40 -13.29 -4.33
C LEU A 76 -3.33 -12.24 -4.63
N LEU A 77 -2.78 -11.60 -3.59
CA LEU A 77 -1.68 -10.66 -3.72
C LEU A 77 -0.94 -10.55 -2.38
N THR A 78 0.22 -9.93 -2.44
CA THR A 78 0.95 -9.43 -1.28
C THR A 78 1.30 -7.98 -1.54
N PHE A 79 1.85 -7.29 -0.53
CA PHE A 79 2.30 -5.92 -0.67
C PHE A 79 3.78 -5.82 -0.39
N GLU A 80 4.49 -5.07 -1.23
CA GLU A 80 5.85 -4.65 -0.94
C GLU A 80 5.77 -3.30 -0.23
N CYS A 81 6.29 -3.21 0.99
CA CYS A 81 6.27 -1.98 1.78
C CYS A 81 7.66 -1.35 1.79
N ILE A 82 7.75 -0.16 1.22
CA ILE A 82 9.01 0.56 1.00
C ILE A 82 9.03 1.77 1.91
N PRO A 83 9.92 1.82 2.92
CA PRO A 83 10.04 3.00 3.77
C PRO A 83 10.66 4.15 2.99
N LEU A 84 10.12 5.35 3.20
CA LEU A 84 10.57 6.57 2.54
C LEU A 84 11.11 7.54 3.57
N GLY A 85 12.20 8.22 3.21
CA GLY A 85 12.81 9.25 4.05
C GLY A 85 12.88 10.57 3.31
N SER A 86 13.37 11.58 4.00
CA SER A 86 13.59 12.90 3.42
C SER A 86 14.65 12.84 2.32
N PHE A 87 14.46 13.65 1.29
CA PHE A 87 15.47 13.83 0.27
C PHE A 87 16.55 14.78 0.79
N ILE A 88 17.45 14.24 1.60
CA ILE A 88 18.44 15.03 2.34
C ILE A 88 19.41 15.77 1.42
N SER A 89 19.56 15.34 0.17
CA SER A 89 20.46 16.02 -0.79
C SER A 89 20.09 17.49 -1.00
N TRP A 90 18.82 17.86 -0.82
CA TRP A 90 18.41 19.26 -0.93
C TRP A 90 19.02 20.12 0.17
N GLU A 91 19.28 19.56 1.34
CA GLU A 91 19.90 20.29 2.44
C GLU A 91 21.31 20.76 2.07
N ASN A 92 22.01 20.00 1.24
CA ASN A 92 23.35 20.32 0.79
C ASN A 92 23.39 21.57 -0.12
N LEU A 93 22.26 21.93 -0.75
CA LEU A 93 22.19 23.13 -1.59
C LEU A 93 22.25 24.40 -0.77
N PHE A 94 21.87 24.33 0.51
CA PHE A 94 21.73 25.48 1.38
C PHE A 94 22.72 25.47 2.54
N SER A 95 23.55 24.44 2.66
CA SER A 95 24.57 24.37 3.69
C SER A 95 25.80 25.18 3.21
N SER A 96 26.32 26.00 4.09
CA SER A 96 27.48 26.82 3.83
C SER A 96 28.78 26.10 4.21
#